data_154349ba2a573f06f31590253b262bda
#
_entry.id   154349ba2a573f06f31590253b262bda
#
_cell.length_a   1.000
_cell.length_b   1.000
_cell.length_c   1.000
_cell.angle_alpha   90.00
_cell.angle_beta   90.00
_cell.angle_gamma   90.00
#
_symmetry.space_group_name_H-M   'P 1'
#
loop_
_entity.id
_entity.type
_entity.pdbx_description
1 polymer ?
#
loop_
_entity_poly.entity_id
_entity_poly.type
_entity_poly.pdbx_seq_one_letter_code
_entity_poly.pdbx_strand_id
1 'polypeptide(L)'
;MPKTLLVTLAALAVAVGTAATWASAGSRTPTASMRPMHSMAGMKMQVTSPVLATALSKARISTAKYVTNLNAAKKAGYSIITKMIPDMGYHFLNGKITGFDPAKPPILVYEKTGASYQLAALEWVFPTKPKTAPLPGAQYGAFPAACHYADGTFVAAAAQDACATTAPGSGAKFTFWHPNLVTLHVWLWYPNPSGLYASMNPLVHPFNAN
;
A
#
# COMPACT_ATOMS: atom_id res chain seq x y z
N MET A 1 -17.31 55.95 -6.84
CA MET A 1 -17.60 56.48 -5.51
C MET A 1 -17.70 55.27 -4.58
N PRO A 2 -16.73 55.05 -3.69
CA PRO A 2 -16.77 53.95 -2.74
C PRO A 2 -17.49 54.35 -1.46
N LYS A 3 -18.36 53.49 -0.95
CA LYS A 3 -18.97 53.66 0.35
C LYS A 3 -18.23 52.79 1.38
N THR A 4 -17.48 53.45 2.21
CA THR A 4 -16.81 52.91 3.40
C THR A 4 -17.85 52.67 4.48
N LEU A 5 -17.92 51.45 5.02
CA LEU A 5 -18.72 51.14 6.20
C LEU A 5 -17.77 50.87 7.37
N LEU A 6 -17.75 51.81 8.33
CA LEU A 6 -17.11 51.68 9.65
C LEU A 6 -18.00 50.80 10.53
N VAL A 7 -17.43 49.76 11.12
CA VAL A 7 -18.05 49.02 12.24
C VAL A 7 -17.18 49.23 13.50
N THR A 8 -17.78 49.90 14.45
CA THR A 8 -17.23 50.22 15.78
C THR A 8 -17.22 48.97 16.69
N LEU A 9 -16.07 48.68 17.28
CA LEU A 9 -15.93 47.72 18.38
C LEU A 9 -16.44 48.37 19.70
N ALA A 10 -17.33 47.65 20.37
CA ALA A 10 -17.65 47.91 21.79
C ALA A 10 -17.02 46.80 22.65
N ALA A 11 -16.08 47.18 23.48
CA ALA A 11 -15.48 46.30 24.47
C ALA A 11 -16.34 46.37 25.75
N LEU A 12 -16.79 45.22 26.26
CA LEU A 12 -17.43 45.12 27.56
C LEU A 12 -16.55 44.24 28.46
N ALA A 13 -15.88 44.87 29.42
CA ALA A 13 -15.13 44.20 30.46
C ALA A 13 -16.07 43.96 31.68
N VAL A 14 -16.27 42.70 32.05
CA VAL A 14 -16.88 42.33 33.33
C VAL A 14 -15.86 41.56 34.15
N ALA A 15 -15.34 42.21 35.17
CA ALA A 15 -14.54 41.59 36.22
C ALA A 15 -15.46 41.06 37.31
N VAL A 16 -15.48 39.76 37.52
CA VAL A 16 -16.07 39.13 38.71
C VAL A 16 -14.98 38.39 39.45
N GLY A 17 -14.52 38.97 40.55
CA GLY A 17 -13.62 38.32 41.49
C GLY A 17 -14.37 37.34 42.36
N THR A 18 -13.94 36.07 42.37
CA THR A 18 -14.33 35.12 43.43
C THR A 18 -13.08 34.67 44.17
N ALA A 19 -13.02 35.02 45.44
CA ALA A 19 -12.00 34.53 46.36
C ALA A 19 -12.20 33.03 46.60
N ALA A 20 -11.24 32.20 46.15
CA ALA A 20 -11.21 30.77 46.47
C ALA A 20 -10.46 30.56 47.79
N THR A 21 -11.17 30.12 48.82
CA THR A 21 -10.61 29.65 50.08
C THR A 21 -9.88 28.32 49.86
N TRP A 22 -8.60 28.30 50.14
CA TRP A 22 -7.78 27.09 50.12
C TRP A 22 -8.07 26.25 51.36
N ALA A 23 -8.81 25.13 51.16
CA ALA A 23 -8.92 24.12 52.18
C ALA A 23 -7.69 23.22 52.10
N SER A 24 -6.91 23.14 53.15
CA SER A 24 -5.78 22.21 53.30
C SER A 24 -6.31 20.78 53.34
N ALA A 25 -6.25 20.07 52.20
CA ALA A 25 -6.50 18.65 52.17
C ALA A 25 -5.22 17.89 52.58
N GLY A 26 -5.35 17.19 53.68
CA GLY A 26 -4.28 16.36 54.26
C GLY A 26 -3.71 15.36 53.25
N SER A 27 -2.39 15.28 53.22
CA SER A 27 -1.57 14.36 52.45
C SER A 27 -1.90 12.93 52.81
N ARG A 28 -2.82 12.28 52.08
CA ARG A 28 -2.93 10.80 52.05
C ARG A 28 -2.13 10.32 50.87
N THR A 29 -0.94 9.78 51.14
CA THR A 29 -0.19 9.00 50.20
C THR A 29 -1.04 7.78 49.78
N PRO A 30 -1.46 7.66 48.51
CA PRO A 30 -2.04 6.39 48.08
C PRO A 30 -0.88 5.40 47.92
N THR A 31 -0.82 4.45 48.81
CA THR A 31 -0.07 3.20 48.55
C THR A 31 -0.74 2.54 47.38
N ALA A 32 -0.28 2.86 46.18
CA ALA A 32 -0.65 2.13 44.97
C ALA A 32 -0.12 0.70 45.13
N SER A 33 -1.01 -0.20 45.54
CA SER A 33 -0.79 -1.64 45.38
C SER A 33 -0.52 -1.87 43.90
N MET A 34 0.75 -2.09 43.53
CA MET A 34 1.11 -2.58 42.22
C MET A 34 0.44 -3.94 42.05
N ARG A 35 -0.70 -3.97 41.37
CA ARG A 35 -1.21 -5.22 40.82
C ARG A 35 -0.09 -5.83 40.00
N PRO A 36 0.28 -7.11 40.20
CA PRO A 36 1.25 -7.77 39.36
C PRO A 36 0.75 -7.60 37.92
N MET A 37 1.59 -7.02 37.05
CA MET A 37 1.32 -6.99 35.63
C MET A 37 1.04 -8.42 35.21
N HIS A 38 -0.16 -8.64 34.64
CA HIS A 38 -0.54 -9.91 34.07
C HIS A 38 0.60 -10.31 33.14
N SER A 39 1.23 -11.42 33.49
CA SER A 39 2.25 -12.08 32.67
C SER A 39 1.74 -12.09 31.22
N MET A 40 2.50 -11.48 30.31
CA MET A 40 2.28 -11.58 28.88
C MET A 40 2.64 -12.99 28.35
N ALA A 41 2.49 -14.00 29.18
CA ALA A 41 2.66 -15.40 28.84
C ALA A 41 1.50 -15.87 27.96
N GLY A 42 1.52 -15.47 26.70
CA GLY A 42 0.51 -15.77 25.70
C GLY A 42 0.70 -15.05 24.37
N MET A 43 1.43 -13.94 24.34
CA MET A 43 1.91 -13.39 23.09
C MET A 43 3.00 -14.31 22.55
N LYS A 44 2.63 -15.30 21.72
CA LYS A 44 3.57 -15.90 20.79
C LYS A 44 4.08 -14.77 19.92
N MET A 45 5.22 -14.20 20.25
CA MET A 45 5.99 -13.37 19.34
C MET A 45 6.22 -14.25 18.12
N GLN A 46 5.52 -13.94 17.04
CA GLN A 46 5.72 -14.63 15.78
C GLN A 46 7.11 -14.21 15.31
N VAL A 47 8.11 -15.04 15.64
CA VAL A 47 9.50 -14.78 15.27
C VAL A 47 9.53 -14.81 13.75
N THR A 48 9.53 -13.64 13.14
CA THR A 48 9.74 -13.51 11.70
C THR A 48 11.07 -14.17 11.37
N SER A 49 11.07 -15.13 10.47
CA SER A 49 12.31 -15.78 10.01
C SER A 49 13.37 -14.70 9.70
N PRO A 50 14.60 -14.80 10.22
CA PRO A 50 15.67 -13.85 9.89
C PRO A 50 15.89 -13.69 8.39
N VAL A 51 15.68 -14.77 7.62
CA VAL A 51 15.74 -14.77 6.16
C VAL A 51 14.65 -13.85 5.59
N LEU A 52 13.40 -13.97 6.08
CA LEU A 52 12.32 -13.11 5.65
C LEU A 52 12.58 -11.65 6.04
N ALA A 53 12.97 -11.40 7.29
CA ALA A 53 13.27 -10.04 7.75
C ALA A 53 14.34 -9.36 6.90
N THR A 54 15.43 -10.08 6.56
CA THR A 54 16.47 -9.57 5.68
C THR A 54 15.96 -9.25 4.28
N ALA A 55 15.15 -10.13 3.70
CA ALA A 55 14.58 -9.92 2.37
C ALA A 55 13.64 -8.70 2.35
N LEU A 56 12.75 -8.57 3.35
CA LEU A 56 11.85 -7.41 3.47
C LEU A 56 12.62 -6.11 3.69
N SER A 57 13.70 -6.11 4.46
CA SER A 57 14.58 -4.95 4.62
C SER A 57 15.21 -4.52 3.30
N LYS A 58 15.77 -5.46 2.53
CA LYS A 58 16.32 -5.18 1.20
C LYS A 58 15.25 -4.58 0.27
N ALA A 59 14.06 -5.15 0.26
CA ALA A 59 12.94 -4.66 -0.54
C ALA A 59 12.53 -3.24 -0.12
N ARG A 60 12.44 -2.94 1.18
CA ARG A 60 12.15 -1.60 1.70
C ARG A 60 13.18 -0.58 1.27
N ILE A 61 14.45 -0.86 1.49
CA ILE A 61 15.56 0.06 1.15
C ILE A 61 15.53 0.40 -0.35
N SER A 62 15.39 -0.61 -1.21
CA SER A 62 15.43 -0.41 -2.66
C SER A 62 14.22 0.32 -3.23
N THR A 63 13.03 0.16 -2.60
CA THR A 63 11.78 0.71 -3.11
C THR A 63 11.31 1.98 -2.38
N ALA A 64 11.99 2.40 -1.29
CA ALA A 64 11.63 3.58 -0.51
C ALA A 64 11.46 4.85 -1.35
N LYS A 65 12.30 5.04 -2.35
CA LYS A 65 12.23 6.19 -3.28
C LYS A 65 10.98 6.23 -4.16
N TYR A 66 10.23 5.14 -4.22
CA TYR A 66 9.01 5.01 -5.03
C TYR A 66 7.72 5.17 -4.22
N VAL A 67 7.79 5.16 -2.88
CA VAL A 67 6.61 5.02 -2.00
C VAL A 67 5.53 6.06 -2.30
N THR A 68 5.90 7.32 -2.39
CA THR A 68 5.00 8.43 -2.72
C THR A 68 5.35 9.11 -4.03
N ASN A 69 6.28 8.53 -4.80
CA ASN A 69 6.82 9.14 -6.00
C ASN A 69 6.72 8.18 -7.21
N LEU A 70 5.51 8.06 -7.74
CA LEU A 70 5.26 7.28 -8.96
C LEU A 70 6.10 7.76 -10.14
N ASN A 71 6.42 9.06 -10.23
CA ASN A 71 7.26 9.58 -11.31
C ASN A 71 8.69 9.03 -11.23
N ALA A 72 9.24 8.84 -10.03
CA ALA A 72 10.52 8.17 -9.87
C ALA A 72 10.47 6.71 -10.34
N ALA A 73 9.38 5.99 -10.07
CA ALA A 73 9.19 4.64 -10.59
C ALA A 73 9.10 4.62 -12.12
N LYS A 74 8.33 5.53 -12.71
CA LYS A 74 8.23 5.67 -14.18
C LYS A 74 9.59 5.97 -14.82
N LYS A 75 10.38 6.88 -14.25
CA LYS A 75 11.76 7.17 -14.71
C LYS A 75 12.69 5.95 -14.59
N ALA A 76 12.43 5.05 -13.63
CA ALA A 76 13.17 3.80 -13.48
C ALA A 76 12.69 2.69 -14.43
N GLY A 77 11.71 2.95 -15.31
CA GLY A 77 11.23 2.03 -16.34
C GLY A 77 9.95 1.28 -15.99
N TYR A 78 9.28 1.63 -14.89
CA TYR A 78 7.96 1.06 -14.58
C TYR A 78 6.86 1.75 -15.39
N SER A 79 6.02 0.98 -16.06
CA SER A 79 4.84 1.44 -16.80
C SER A 79 3.60 0.72 -16.34
N ILE A 80 2.45 1.40 -16.44
CA ILE A 80 1.17 0.84 -16.05
C ILE A 80 0.84 -0.39 -16.88
N ILE A 81 0.39 -1.47 -16.22
CA ILE A 81 -0.08 -2.69 -16.89
C ILE A 81 -1.50 -3.06 -16.49
N THR A 82 -1.97 -2.59 -15.31
CA THR A 82 -3.39 -2.71 -14.97
C THR A 82 -3.92 -1.37 -14.48
N LYS A 83 -5.16 -1.04 -14.87
CA LYS A 83 -5.99 -0.08 -14.14
C LYS A 83 -6.25 -0.62 -12.75
N MET A 84 -7.01 0.12 -11.95
CA MET A 84 -7.41 -0.30 -10.62
C MET A 84 -8.08 -1.68 -10.66
N ILE A 85 -7.51 -2.62 -9.91
CA ILE A 85 -8.14 -3.89 -9.58
C ILE A 85 -8.69 -3.74 -8.16
N PRO A 86 -10.00 -3.98 -7.91
CA PRO A 86 -10.59 -3.89 -6.57
C PRO A 86 -9.79 -4.69 -5.54
N ASP A 87 -9.58 -4.12 -4.36
CA ASP A 87 -8.82 -4.68 -3.24
C ASP A 87 -7.33 -5.00 -3.56
N MET A 88 -6.82 -4.51 -4.69
CA MET A 88 -5.44 -4.76 -5.10
C MET A 88 -4.71 -3.47 -5.52
N GLY A 89 -5.31 -2.67 -6.41
CA GLY A 89 -4.73 -1.39 -6.85
C GLY A 89 -4.24 -1.41 -8.30
N TYR A 90 -3.33 -0.50 -8.60
CA TYR A 90 -2.74 -0.27 -9.92
C TYR A 90 -1.38 -0.94 -10.02
N HIS A 91 -1.12 -1.72 -11.06
CA HIS A 91 0.14 -2.41 -11.25
C HIS A 91 1.02 -1.69 -12.28
N PHE A 92 2.28 -1.52 -11.92
CA PHE A 92 3.31 -0.92 -12.78
C PHE A 92 4.46 -1.91 -12.94
N LEU A 93 4.71 -2.36 -14.15
CA LEU A 93 5.73 -3.34 -14.52
C LEU A 93 6.98 -2.67 -15.07
N ASN A 94 8.15 -3.12 -14.64
CA ASN A 94 9.41 -2.94 -15.34
C ASN A 94 9.80 -4.27 -16.04
N GLY A 95 9.50 -4.41 -17.30
CA GLY A 95 9.73 -5.63 -18.08
C GLY A 95 11.21 -6.01 -18.27
N LYS A 96 12.16 -5.17 -17.86
CA LYS A 96 13.60 -5.48 -17.88
C LYS A 96 14.06 -6.27 -16.64
N ILE A 97 13.19 -6.34 -15.61
CA ILE A 97 13.49 -7.07 -14.38
C ILE A 97 12.85 -8.45 -14.47
N THR A 98 13.66 -9.49 -14.32
CA THR A 98 13.22 -10.89 -14.37
C THR A 98 13.71 -11.65 -13.15
N GLY A 99 13.02 -12.76 -12.84
CA GLY A 99 13.36 -13.62 -11.71
C GLY A 99 13.00 -13.00 -10.35
N PHE A 100 13.53 -13.59 -9.28
CA PHE A 100 13.28 -13.15 -7.93
C PHE A 100 14.53 -12.49 -7.32
N ASP A 101 14.42 -11.21 -7.03
CA ASP A 101 15.38 -10.45 -6.20
C ASP A 101 14.54 -9.51 -5.31
N PRO A 102 14.62 -9.63 -3.96
CA PRO A 102 13.90 -8.73 -3.07
C PRO A 102 14.19 -7.24 -3.32
N ALA A 103 15.40 -6.91 -3.77
CA ALA A 103 15.79 -5.53 -4.06
C ALA A 103 15.30 -5.03 -5.43
N LYS A 104 14.78 -5.91 -6.28
CA LYS A 104 14.36 -5.58 -7.65
C LYS A 104 13.00 -6.19 -7.98
N PRO A 105 11.91 -5.74 -7.34
CA PRO A 105 10.59 -6.22 -7.70
C PRO A 105 10.25 -5.79 -9.14
N PRO A 106 9.82 -6.72 -10.00
CA PRO A 106 9.43 -6.37 -11.37
C PRO A 106 8.13 -5.56 -11.40
N ILE A 107 7.24 -5.73 -10.42
CA ILE A 107 5.96 -5.03 -10.35
C ILE A 107 5.85 -4.26 -9.04
N LEU A 108 5.41 -3.00 -9.15
CA LEU A 108 5.03 -2.12 -8.05
C LEU A 108 3.52 -1.96 -8.07
N VAL A 109 2.87 -2.24 -6.93
CA VAL A 109 1.42 -2.13 -6.76
C VAL A 109 1.10 -0.87 -5.98
N TYR A 110 0.34 0.04 -6.56
CA TYR A 110 -0.03 1.31 -5.97
C TYR A 110 -1.51 1.38 -5.64
N GLU A 111 -1.82 1.97 -4.52
CA GLU A 111 -3.15 2.53 -4.25
C GLU A 111 -3.20 3.99 -4.74
N LYS A 112 -4.42 4.51 -4.91
CA LYS A 112 -4.63 5.90 -5.34
C LYS A 112 -5.67 6.57 -4.47
N THR A 113 -5.32 7.75 -3.93
CA THR A 113 -6.23 8.62 -3.18
C THR A 113 -6.24 9.97 -3.86
N GLY A 114 -7.35 10.34 -4.49
CA GLY A 114 -7.44 11.54 -5.33
C GLY A 114 -6.40 11.50 -6.46
N ALA A 115 -5.53 12.49 -6.54
CA ALA A 115 -4.45 12.56 -7.52
C ALA A 115 -3.14 11.86 -7.09
N SER A 116 -3.07 11.39 -5.84
CA SER A 116 -1.85 10.85 -5.24
C SER A 116 -1.79 9.33 -5.33
N TYR A 117 -0.60 8.81 -5.60
CA TYR A 117 -0.30 7.38 -5.58
C TYR A 117 0.61 7.05 -4.41
N GLN A 118 0.32 5.95 -3.71
CA GLN A 118 1.15 5.39 -2.66
C GLN A 118 1.46 3.93 -2.97
N LEU A 119 2.74 3.56 -2.92
CA LEU A 119 3.16 2.17 -3.06
C LEU A 119 2.58 1.35 -1.90
N ALA A 120 1.88 0.28 -2.22
CA ALA A 120 1.23 -0.59 -1.25
C ALA A 120 1.91 -1.96 -1.17
N ALA A 121 2.17 -2.58 -2.31
CA ALA A 121 2.75 -3.90 -2.40
C ALA A 121 3.82 -4.01 -3.50
N LEU A 122 4.59 -5.07 -3.40
CA LEU A 122 5.54 -5.52 -4.42
C LEU A 122 5.07 -6.85 -4.96
N GLU A 123 5.30 -7.11 -6.24
CA GLU A 123 4.87 -8.36 -6.85
C GLU A 123 5.94 -8.94 -7.77
N TRP A 124 6.09 -10.25 -7.70
CA TRP A 124 6.89 -11.07 -8.61
C TRP A 124 6.00 -12.05 -9.35
N VAL A 125 6.32 -12.30 -10.60
CA VAL A 125 5.60 -13.21 -11.47
C VAL A 125 6.50 -14.35 -11.91
N PHE A 126 5.91 -15.54 -12.04
CA PHE A 126 6.60 -16.77 -12.42
C PHE A 126 5.77 -17.51 -13.47
N PRO A 127 6.39 -18.14 -14.48
CA PRO A 127 5.67 -19.00 -15.42
C PRO A 127 4.97 -20.18 -14.74
N THR A 128 5.60 -20.72 -13.69
CA THR A 128 5.08 -21.82 -12.85
C THR A 128 5.45 -21.58 -11.40
N LYS A 129 4.71 -22.20 -10.48
CA LYS A 129 5.03 -22.12 -9.06
C LYS A 129 6.46 -22.59 -8.78
N PRO A 130 7.32 -21.77 -8.17
CA PRO A 130 8.69 -22.15 -7.83
C PRO A 130 8.73 -23.42 -6.97
N LYS A 131 9.61 -24.36 -7.30
CA LYS A 131 9.81 -25.59 -6.50
C LYS A 131 10.30 -25.28 -5.09
N THR A 132 11.16 -24.27 -4.97
CA THR A 132 11.61 -23.73 -3.67
C THR A 132 11.02 -22.35 -3.50
N ALA A 133 10.31 -22.13 -2.38
CA ALA A 133 9.71 -20.84 -2.09
C ALA A 133 10.81 -19.77 -1.95
N PRO A 134 10.75 -18.64 -2.70
CA PRO A 134 11.78 -17.61 -2.66
C PRO A 134 11.77 -16.81 -1.34
N LEU A 135 10.65 -16.84 -0.62
CA LEU A 135 10.49 -16.27 0.72
C LEU A 135 9.83 -17.29 1.66
N PRO A 136 10.24 -17.35 2.93
CA PRO A 136 9.59 -18.18 3.92
C PRO A 136 8.08 -17.87 4.03
N GLY A 137 7.27 -18.91 3.96
CA GLY A 137 5.81 -18.81 4.06
C GLY A 137 5.12 -18.21 2.82
N ALA A 138 5.82 -18.06 1.69
CA ALA A 138 5.27 -17.51 0.45
C ALA A 138 3.96 -18.21 0.05
N GLN A 139 2.92 -17.40 -0.21
CA GLN A 139 1.67 -17.82 -0.80
C GLN A 139 1.57 -17.22 -2.21
N TYR A 140 0.90 -17.92 -3.10
CA TYR A 140 0.88 -17.56 -4.50
C TYR A 140 -0.55 -17.34 -4.98
N GLY A 141 -0.72 -16.29 -5.78
CA GLY A 141 -1.90 -16.04 -6.60
C GLY A 141 -1.73 -16.55 -8.02
N ALA A 142 -2.70 -16.23 -8.86
CA ALA A 142 -2.67 -16.51 -10.29
C ALA A 142 -3.07 -15.24 -11.06
N PHE A 143 -2.43 -15.03 -12.20
CA PHE A 143 -2.85 -14.02 -13.16
C PHE A 143 -3.12 -14.73 -14.49
N PRO A 144 -4.39 -14.84 -14.91
CA PRO A 144 -4.76 -15.49 -16.18
C PRO A 144 -4.13 -14.78 -17.37
N ALA A 145 -3.91 -15.53 -18.45
CA ALA A 145 -3.36 -15.01 -19.70
C ALA A 145 -4.16 -13.79 -20.18
N ALA A 146 -3.45 -12.72 -20.55
CA ALA A 146 -4.08 -11.46 -20.91
C ALA A 146 -3.28 -10.62 -21.89
N CYS A 147 -4.01 -9.84 -22.70
CA CYS A 147 -3.50 -8.75 -23.52
C CYS A 147 -3.44 -7.47 -22.67
N HIS A 148 -2.33 -6.74 -22.71
CA HIS A 148 -2.15 -5.48 -22.02
C HIS A 148 -2.06 -4.31 -22.98
N TYR A 149 -2.55 -3.14 -22.55
CA TYR A 149 -2.61 -1.93 -23.33
C TYR A 149 -1.96 -0.74 -22.61
N ALA A 150 -1.57 0.27 -23.37
CA ALA A 150 -0.73 1.37 -22.90
C ALA A 150 -1.35 2.22 -21.76
N ASP A 151 -2.67 2.15 -21.57
CA ASP A 151 -3.39 2.85 -20.51
C ASP A 151 -3.66 2.01 -19.25
N GLY A 152 -3.13 0.76 -19.20
CA GLY A 152 -3.37 -0.19 -18.13
C GLY A 152 -4.67 -1.00 -18.31
N THR A 153 -5.41 -0.85 -19.41
CA THR A 153 -6.47 -1.78 -19.75
C THR A 153 -5.85 -3.15 -20.01
N PHE A 154 -6.49 -4.22 -19.52
CA PHE A 154 -6.11 -5.58 -19.83
C PHE A 154 -7.36 -6.40 -20.14
N VAL A 155 -7.21 -7.38 -21.04
CA VAL A 155 -8.30 -8.23 -21.52
C VAL A 155 -7.81 -9.67 -21.51
N ALA A 156 -8.57 -10.56 -20.87
CA ALA A 156 -8.25 -11.99 -20.88
C ALA A 156 -8.20 -12.54 -22.31
N ALA A 157 -7.12 -13.23 -22.63
CA ALA A 157 -6.92 -13.85 -23.93
C ALA A 157 -6.00 -15.07 -23.81
N ALA A 158 -6.46 -16.21 -24.29
CA ALA A 158 -5.71 -17.48 -24.19
C ALA A 158 -4.41 -17.48 -25.00
N ALA A 159 -4.32 -16.65 -26.06
CA ALA A 159 -3.17 -16.54 -26.94
C ALA A 159 -2.98 -15.12 -27.45
N GLN A 160 -1.78 -14.78 -27.88
CA GLN A 160 -1.43 -13.42 -28.30
C GLN A 160 -2.14 -12.99 -29.59
N ASP A 161 -2.43 -13.91 -30.49
CA ASP A 161 -3.15 -13.65 -31.74
C ASP A 161 -4.61 -13.25 -31.52
N ALA A 162 -5.17 -13.53 -30.34
CA ALA A 162 -6.49 -13.05 -29.92
C ALA A 162 -6.46 -11.59 -29.41
N CYS A 163 -5.30 -10.96 -29.30
CA CYS A 163 -5.19 -9.58 -28.81
C CYS A 163 -5.54 -8.59 -29.93
N ALA A 164 -6.52 -7.72 -29.66
CA ALA A 164 -6.79 -6.59 -30.54
C ALA A 164 -5.64 -5.59 -30.54
N THR A 165 -5.43 -4.87 -31.63
CA THR A 165 -4.38 -3.83 -31.74
C THR A 165 -4.62 -2.63 -30.83
N THR A 166 -5.87 -2.44 -30.41
CA THR A 166 -6.28 -1.38 -29.48
C THR A 166 -7.25 -1.92 -28.42
N ALA A 167 -7.19 -1.33 -27.22
CA ALA A 167 -8.07 -1.68 -26.11
C ALA A 167 -9.54 -1.38 -26.42
N PRO A 168 -10.47 -2.26 -26.06
CA PRO A 168 -11.90 -1.96 -26.11
C PRO A 168 -12.22 -0.73 -25.27
N GLY A 169 -13.03 0.18 -25.83
CA GLY A 169 -13.52 1.37 -25.15
C GLY A 169 -12.55 2.53 -25.04
N SER A 170 -11.25 2.31 -24.76
CA SER A 170 -10.27 3.39 -24.62
C SER A 170 -9.46 3.67 -25.89
N GLY A 171 -9.36 2.72 -26.82
CA GLY A 171 -8.53 2.85 -28.02
C GLY A 171 -7.02 2.82 -27.75
N ALA A 172 -6.58 2.54 -26.51
CA ALA A 172 -5.17 2.48 -26.14
C ALA A 172 -4.46 1.37 -26.92
N LYS A 173 -3.21 1.62 -27.36
CA LYS A 173 -2.43 0.68 -28.16
C LYS A 173 -2.08 -0.58 -27.36
N PHE A 174 -2.10 -1.75 -28.03
CA PHE A 174 -1.56 -3.01 -27.51
C PHE A 174 -0.08 -2.84 -27.16
N THR A 175 0.34 -3.45 -26.06
CA THR A 175 1.72 -3.40 -25.57
C THR A 175 2.36 -4.79 -25.54
N PHE A 176 1.74 -5.74 -24.84
CA PHE A 176 2.21 -7.11 -24.76
C PHE A 176 1.09 -8.07 -24.34
N TRP A 177 1.33 -9.34 -24.54
CA TRP A 177 0.52 -10.43 -24.00
C TRP A 177 1.39 -11.28 -23.06
N HIS A 178 0.78 -11.93 -22.07
CA HIS A 178 1.42 -12.94 -21.24
C HIS A 178 0.54 -14.17 -21.08
N PRO A 179 1.13 -15.39 -20.98
CA PRO A 179 0.40 -16.60 -20.63
C PRO A 179 -0.06 -16.56 -19.17
N ASN A 180 -0.75 -17.62 -18.70
CA ASN A 180 -1.04 -17.78 -17.29
C ASN A 180 0.23 -17.66 -16.45
N LEU A 181 0.19 -16.85 -15.42
CA LEU A 181 1.30 -16.61 -14.51
C LEU A 181 0.91 -16.96 -13.07
N VAL A 182 1.91 -17.34 -12.29
CA VAL A 182 1.84 -17.45 -10.83
C VAL A 182 2.41 -16.18 -10.23
N THR A 183 1.71 -15.58 -9.28
CA THR A 183 2.07 -14.31 -8.67
C THR A 183 2.44 -14.47 -7.21
N LEU A 184 3.38 -13.67 -6.73
CA LEU A 184 3.76 -13.53 -5.33
C LEU A 184 3.64 -12.06 -4.94
N HIS A 185 2.57 -11.70 -4.26
CA HIS A 185 2.40 -10.39 -3.65
C HIS A 185 3.11 -10.31 -2.31
N VAL A 186 3.67 -9.13 -1.99
CA VAL A 186 4.23 -8.81 -0.67
C VAL A 186 3.73 -7.42 -0.26
N TRP A 187 2.77 -7.38 0.65
CA TRP A 187 2.19 -6.16 1.22
C TRP A 187 3.18 -5.51 2.19
N LEU A 188 4.17 -4.83 1.65
CA LEU A 188 5.31 -4.31 2.40
C LEU A 188 5.08 -2.89 2.92
N TRP A 189 4.38 -2.06 2.15
CA TRP A 189 4.22 -0.63 2.40
C TRP A 189 2.85 -0.27 2.95
N TYR A 190 1.87 -1.14 2.76
CA TYR A 190 0.54 -0.98 3.32
C TYR A 190 0.16 -2.25 4.09
N PRO A 191 -0.36 -2.13 5.33
CA PRO A 191 -0.74 -3.29 6.12
C PRO A 191 -1.87 -4.07 5.43
N ASN A 192 -1.81 -5.39 5.51
CA ASN A 192 -2.87 -6.26 5.01
C ASN A 192 -3.35 -7.18 6.14
N PRO A 193 -4.58 -7.03 6.64
CA PRO A 193 -5.12 -7.89 7.70
C PRO A 193 -5.25 -9.34 7.27
N SER A 194 -5.32 -9.63 5.97
CA SER A 194 -5.35 -10.98 5.42
C SER A 194 -3.96 -11.62 5.32
N GLY A 195 -2.90 -10.87 5.66
CA GLY A 195 -1.53 -11.38 5.70
C GLY A 195 -0.60 -10.80 4.63
N LEU A 196 0.71 -11.00 4.88
CA LEU A 196 1.79 -10.45 4.05
C LEU A 196 1.71 -10.85 2.57
N TYR A 197 1.23 -12.05 2.27
CA TYR A 197 1.22 -12.65 0.94
C TYR A 197 -0.19 -12.79 0.34
N ALA A 198 -1.21 -12.27 1.00
CA ALA A 198 -2.57 -12.37 0.46
C ALA A 198 -2.69 -11.67 -0.89
N SER A 199 -3.46 -12.24 -1.81
CA SER A 199 -3.65 -11.66 -3.14
C SER A 199 -4.45 -10.36 -3.10
N MET A 200 -5.37 -10.23 -2.13
CA MET A 200 -6.25 -9.07 -1.96
C MET A 200 -6.00 -8.40 -0.62
N ASN A 201 -6.23 -7.09 -0.55
CA ASN A 201 -6.13 -6.29 0.67
C ASN A 201 -7.39 -5.43 0.85
N PRO A 202 -8.30 -5.78 1.77
CA PRO A 202 -9.55 -5.05 1.94
C PRO A 202 -9.36 -3.60 2.39
N LEU A 203 -8.18 -3.23 2.90
CA LEU A 203 -7.87 -1.85 3.28
C LEU A 203 -7.53 -0.96 2.07
N VAL A 204 -7.25 -1.55 0.92
CA VAL A 204 -6.98 -0.80 -0.33
C VAL A 204 -8.28 -0.43 -1.05
N HIS A 205 -9.34 -1.21 -0.87
CA HIS A 205 -10.64 -0.99 -1.53
C HIS A 205 -11.21 0.44 -1.36
N PRO A 206 -11.21 1.05 -0.15
CA PRO A 206 -11.76 2.39 0.05
C PRO A 206 -11.06 3.48 -0.77
N PHE A 207 -9.78 3.29 -1.10
CA PHE A 207 -8.98 4.25 -1.84
C PHE A 207 -9.09 4.09 -3.36
N ASN A 208 -9.53 2.93 -3.81
CA ASN A 208 -9.62 2.58 -5.22
C ASN A 208 -11.07 2.57 -5.74
N ALA A 209 -12.05 2.94 -4.91
CA ALA A 209 -13.47 2.87 -5.26
C ALA A 209 -13.97 4.02 -6.15
N ASN A 210 -13.10 4.96 -6.55
CA ASN A 210 -13.44 6.14 -7.37
C ASN A 210 -12.69 6.15 -8.69
#